data_32f9753562dcb3ac6056124a87c3658f
#
_entry.id   32f9753562dcb3ac6056124a87c3658f
#
_cell.length_a   1.000
_cell.length_b   1.000
_cell.length_c   1.000
_cell.angle_alpha   90.00
_cell.angle_beta   90.00
_cell.angle_gamma   90.00
#
_symmetry.space_group_name_H-M   'P 1'
#
loop_
_entity.id
_entity.type
_entity.pdbx_description
1 polymer ?
#
loop_
_entity_poly.entity_id
_entity_poly.type
_entity_poly.pdbx_seq_one_letter_code
_entity_poly.pdbx_strand_id
1 'polypeptide(L)'
;MQEVRILLLALSLLMTTTSSVHAKESETTNETSPSKASAKQAKSAHAPHASSQDGAAIYARYCALCHGDDRQGYAADDAPSLRSPQLIGSAPGSYLWTAISYGRPNTPMAAFQDTLGGPLSHDAQHALMDWLIKESGVKRTPVKDEPVVGDATLGTKVYEQHCAECHGAEGEGGTGTALAHPVFLATASDAFIRHTIANGRDGTPMTAFAERLSEPEINNVVAFLRSRATGWKESTPTLAPPPDPANAVLNPSAAPAKLDEREGRFVSAKSVAAAMERGERMVLLDARPMSDWQRSHLPGALPMPFYDGVKELVPHLPNDGTPIIAYCACPHAASGHVVDALIKEGFTSARILDEGVLIWAGLGYPIALGADPSLNQ
;
A
#
# COMPACT_ATOMS: atom_id res chain seq x y z
N MET A 1 39.36 -16.29 35.61
CA MET A 1 39.71 -15.31 36.65
C MET A 1 39.83 -13.97 35.98
N GLN A 2 38.79 -13.15 36.05
CA GLN A 2 38.85 -11.69 36.10
C GLN A 2 37.41 -11.16 36.23
N GLU A 3 37.20 -10.60 37.41
CA GLU A 3 35.93 -10.04 37.86
C GLU A 3 35.60 -8.76 37.06
N VAL A 4 34.32 -8.55 36.70
CA VAL A 4 33.81 -7.26 36.25
C VAL A 4 32.87 -6.72 37.33
N ARG A 5 33.28 -5.60 37.90
CA ARG A 5 32.61 -4.83 38.94
C ARG A 5 31.34 -4.18 38.44
N ILE A 6 30.28 -4.38 39.19
CA ILE A 6 29.02 -3.68 39.14
C ILE A 6 29.17 -2.29 39.80
N LEU A 7 28.82 -1.23 39.15
CA LEU A 7 28.72 0.12 39.73
C LEU A 7 27.25 0.53 39.78
N LEU A 8 26.69 0.45 41.00
CA LEU A 8 25.41 1.05 41.39
C LEU A 8 25.62 2.55 41.68
N LEU A 9 24.84 3.43 41.08
CA LEU A 9 24.75 4.82 41.54
C LEU A 9 23.28 5.19 41.78
N ALA A 10 23.09 5.72 42.98
CA ALA A 10 21.85 5.92 43.67
C ALA A 10 21.07 7.17 43.22
N LEU A 11 19.77 7.06 43.44
CA LEU A 11 18.70 8.02 43.44
C LEU A 11 18.98 9.28 44.28
N SER A 12 18.58 10.45 43.79
CA SER A 12 18.25 11.63 44.63
C SER A 12 16.93 12.23 44.20
N LEU A 13 16.00 12.12 45.11
CA LEU A 13 14.65 12.69 45.14
C LEU A 13 14.76 14.19 45.53
N LEU A 14 14.15 15.09 44.79
CA LEU A 14 13.84 16.43 45.30
C LEU A 14 12.38 16.78 44.97
N MET A 15 11.58 16.85 46.03
CA MET A 15 10.26 17.48 46.07
C MET A 15 10.44 19.00 46.26
N THR A 16 9.66 19.84 45.56
CA THR A 16 9.20 21.15 46.03
C THR A 16 7.91 21.50 45.30
N THR A 17 6.84 21.45 45.95
CA THR A 17 5.91 22.47 46.55
C THR A 17 5.10 23.30 45.55
N THR A 18 3.81 23.11 45.68
CA THR A 18 2.65 23.84 45.15
C THR A 18 2.64 25.32 45.56
N SER A 19 2.20 26.17 44.63
CA SER A 19 1.58 27.45 44.96
C SER A 19 0.43 27.78 44.01
N SER A 20 -0.75 27.76 44.56
CA SER A 20 -2.00 28.29 44.00
C SER A 20 -2.01 29.81 44.06
N VAL A 21 -2.38 30.50 42.98
CA VAL A 21 -2.83 31.88 43.00
C VAL A 21 -4.15 32.02 42.26
N HIS A 22 -5.06 32.66 42.95
CA HIS A 22 -6.48 32.91 42.68
C HIS A 22 -6.73 33.86 41.50
N ALA A 23 -7.93 33.71 40.97
CA ALA A 23 -8.63 34.44 39.93
C ALA A 23 -8.72 35.94 40.14
N LYS A 24 -8.82 36.68 39.05
CA LYS A 24 -9.64 37.89 38.97
C LYS A 24 -10.21 38.04 37.56
N GLU A 25 -11.54 37.97 37.49
CA GLU A 25 -12.36 38.41 36.36
C GLU A 25 -12.21 39.91 36.15
N SER A 26 -12.19 40.35 34.91
CA SER A 26 -12.72 41.65 34.49
C SER A 26 -13.19 41.59 33.05
N GLU A 27 -14.50 41.82 32.90
CA GLU A 27 -15.20 42.09 31.63
C GLU A 27 -14.61 43.34 30.94
N THR A 28 -14.61 43.38 29.65
CA THR A 28 -15.46 44.18 28.75
C THR A 28 -14.79 44.47 27.41
N THR A 29 -15.61 44.33 26.39
CA THR A 29 -15.81 45.10 25.16
C THR A 29 -14.97 44.78 23.91
N ASN A 30 -15.70 44.24 22.98
CA ASN A 30 -16.04 44.73 21.63
C ASN A 30 -15.03 44.70 20.48
N GLU A 31 -15.52 43.99 19.46
CA GLU A 31 -15.35 44.28 18.02
C GLU A 31 -13.94 44.21 17.41
N THR A 32 -13.69 43.17 16.62
CA THR A 32 -13.70 43.26 15.16
C THR A 32 -13.38 41.91 14.56
N SER A 33 -14.32 41.39 13.79
CA SER A 33 -14.15 40.22 12.96
C SER A 33 -13.15 40.48 11.81
N PRO A 34 -12.10 39.69 11.61
CA PRO A 34 -11.38 39.76 10.35
C PRO A 34 -12.03 38.80 9.34
N SER A 35 -12.41 39.39 8.25
CA SER A 35 -12.69 38.93 6.91
C SER A 35 -12.30 37.46 6.63
N LYS A 36 -13.32 36.72 6.17
CA LYS A 36 -13.16 35.43 5.47
C LYS A 36 -12.26 35.62 4.25
N ALA A 37 -10.97 35.35 4.41
CA ALA A 37 -10.11 35.07 3.28
C ALA A 37 -10.48 33.67 2.79
N SER A 38 -11.19 33.62 1.67
CA SER A 38 -11.47 32.43 0.89
C SER A 38 -10.13 31.81 0.46
N ALA A 39 -9.72 30.76 1.15
CA ALA A 39 -8.64 29.90 0.66
C ALA A 39 -9.17 29.23 -0.64
N LYS A 40 -8.74 29.76 -1.78
CA LYS A 40 -8.81 29.03 -3.05
C LYS A 40 -8.02 27.76 -2.86
N GLN A 41 -8.72 26.64 -2.61
CA GLN A 41 -8.14 25.32 -2.77
C GLN A 41 -7.60 25.24 -4.20
N ALA A 42 -6.28 25.10 -4.32
CA ALA A 42 -5.66 24.74 -5.59
C ALA A 42 -6.26 23.39 -5.99
N LYS A 43 -7.04 23.39 -7.06
CA LYS A 43 -7.51 22.15 -7.67
C LYS A 43 -6.27 21.40 -8.14
N SER A 44 -5.95 20.30 -7.46
CA SER A 44 -5.02 19.29 -7.94
C SER A 44 -5.40 18.92 -9.38
N ALA A 45 -4.44 18.99 -10.29
CA ALA A 45 -4.58 18.63 -11.70
C ALA A 45 -4.58 17.11 -11.91
N HIS A 46 -5.14 16.33 -10.98
CA HIS A 46 -5.43 14.93 -11.20
C HIS A 46 -6.78 14.81 -11.90
N ALA A 47 -6.85 13.86 -12.83
CA ALA A 47 -8.07 13.52 -13.53
C ALA A 47 -9.24 13.43 -12.54
N PRO A 48 -10.45 13.90 -12.88
CA PRO A 48 -11.56 13.96 -11.96
C PRO A 48 -11.76 12.59 -11.32
N HIS A 49 -11.79 12.56 -9.97
CA HIS A 49 -12.15 11.37 -9.21
C HIS A 49 -13.34 10.71 -9.89
N ALA A 50 -13.28 9.38 -10.09
CA ALA A 50 -14.34 8.66 -10.77
C ALA A 50 -15.66 8.93 -10.05
N SER A 51 -16.45 9.85 -10.57
CA SER A 51 -17.83 10.11 -10.16
C SER A 51 -18.78 9.07 -10.74
N SER A 52 -18.24 8.05 -11.42
CA SER A 52 -18.99 6.96 -12.00
C SER A 52 -19.51 6.06 -10.89
N GLN A 53 -20.83 5.98 -10.77
CA GLN A 53 -21.50 4.99 -9.93
C GLN A 53 -21.49 3.59 -10.59
N ASP A 54 -20.70 3.38 -11.63
CA ASP A 54 -20.55 2.11 -12.33
C ASP A 54 -19.37 1.31 -11.76
N GLY A 55 -19.69 0.35 -10.89
CA GLY A 55 -18.71 -0.53 -10.27
C GLY A 55 -17.89 -1.36 -11.27
N ALA A 56 -18.46 -1.70 -12.44
CA ALA A 56 -17.74 -2.43 -13.49
C ALA A 56 -16.64 -1.56 -14.11
N ALA A 57 -16.94 -0.31 -14.42
CA ALA A 57 -15.95 0.64 -14.97
C ALA A 57 -14.86 0.95 -13.95
N ILE A 58 -15.20 1.10 -12.66
CA ILE A 58 -14.25 1.28 -11.57
C ILE A 58 -13.33 0.05 -11.49
N TYR A 59 -13.89 -1.16 -11.49
CA TYR A 59 -13.11 -2.38 -11.44
C TYR A 59 -12.14 -2.50 -12.62
N ALA A 60 -12.63 -2.32 -13.83
CA ALA A 60 -11.83 -2.41 -15.05
C ALA A 60 -10.65 -1.43 -15.05
N ARG A 61 -10.86 -0.21 -14.53
CA ARG A 61 -9.83 0.82 -14.50
C ARG A 61 -8.78 0.61 -13.41
N TYR A 62 -9.18 0.23 -12.21
CA TYR A 62 -8.32 0.28 -11.03
C TYR A 62 -7.90 -1.09 -10.48
N CYS A 63 -8.62 -2.16 -10.79
CA CYS A 63 -8.46 -3.45 -10.14
C CYS A 63 -8.04 -4.57 -11.10
N ALA A 64 -8.55 -4.54 -12.35
CA ALA A 64 -8.40 -5.63 -13.30
C ALA A 64 -6.94 -5.95 -13.65
N LEU A 65 -6.05 -4.93 -13.67
CA LEU A 65 -4.62 -5.13 -13.97
C LEU A 65 -4.00 -6.23 -13.10
N CYS A 66 -4.36 -6.28 -11.81
CA CYS A 66 -3.82 -7.27 -10.86
C CYS A 66 -4.79 -8.42 -10.60
N HIS A 67 -6.09 -8.12 -10.42
CA HIS A 67 -7.09 -9.13 -10.06
C HIS A 67 -7.71 -9.86 -11.28
N GLY A 68 -7.31 -9.47 -12.50
CA GLY A 68 -7.79 -10.04 -13.78
C GLY A 68 -9.16 -9.48 -14.20
N ASP A 69 -9.42 -9.49 -15.52
CA ASP A 69 -10.63 -8.93 -16.11
C ASP A 69 -11.91 -9.58 -15.56
N ASP A 70 -11.85 -10.90 -15.31
CA ASP A 70 -12.94 -11.68 -14.74
C ASP A 70 -12.85 -11.84 -13.23
N ARG A 71 -12.04 -11.07 -12.54
CA ARG A 71 -11.83 -11.18 -11.08
C ARG A 71 -11.25 -12.53 -10.66
N GLN A 72 -10.65 -13.27 -11.59
CA GLN A 72 -10.08 -14.60 -11.36
C GLN A 72 -8.87 -14.58 -10.42
N GLY A 73 -8.22 -13.43 -10.27
CA GLY A 73 -6.97 -13.28 -9.53
C GLY A 73 -5.75 -13.73 -10.33
N TYR A 74 -4.58 -13.53 -9.74
CA TYR A 74 -3.28 -13.97 -10.24
C TYR A 74 -2.93 -13.47 -11.66
N ALA A 75 -3.52 -12.35 -12.08
CA ALA A 75 -3.13 -11.69 -13.32
C ALA A 75 -1.79 -10.98 -13.15
N ALA A 76 -1.56 -10.38 -11.95
CA ALA A 76 -0.29 -9.82 -11.54
C ALA A 76 -0.16 -9.80 -10.00
N ASP A 77 1.09 -9.72 -9.52
CA ASP A 77 1.45 -9.45 -8.12
C ASP A 77 0.77 -10.38 -7.09
N ASP A 78 0.52 -11.64 -7.48
CA ASP A 78 -0.17 -12.63 -6.67
C ASP A 78 -1.52 -12.14 -6.10
N ALA A 79 -2.15 -11.17 -6.78
CA ALA A 79 -3.42 -10.60 -6.37
C ALA A 79 -4.50 -11.68 -6.30
N PRO A 80 -5.22 -11.84 -5.16
CA PRO A 80 -6.14 -12.95 -4.98
C PRO A 80 -7.39 -12.82 -5.85
N SER A 81 -8.06 -13.95 -6.10
CA SER A 81 -9.37 -14.00 -6.75
C SER A 81 -10.41 -13.22 -5.94
N LEU A 82 -11.15 -12.34 -6.63
CA LEU A 82 -12.28 -11.58 -6.07
C LEU A 82 -13.65 -12.17 -6.45
N ARG A 83 -13.68 -13.35 -7.06
CA ARG A 83 -14.92 -14.07 -7.39
C ARG A 83 -15.14 -15.34 -6.56
N SER A 84 -14.25 -15.64 -5.60
CA SER A 84 -14.38 -16.79 -4.73
C SER A 84 -15.68 -16.72 -3.91
N PRO A 85 -16.60 -17.70 -4.03
CA PRO A 85 -17.84 -17.75 -3.24
C PRO A 85 -17.57 -17.74 -1.74
N GLN A 86 -16.49 -18.43 -1.30
CA GLN A 86 -16.10 -18.48 0.10
C GLN A 86 -15.65 -17.09 0.60
N LEU A 87 -14.94 -16.31 -0.22
CA LEU A 87 -14.57 -14.95 0.16
C LEU A 87 -15.78 -14.04 0.24
N ILE A 88 -16.52 -13.90 -0.87
CA ILE A 88 -17.62 -12.94 -0.97
C ILE A 88 -18.78 -13.32 -0.03
N GLY A 89 -19.07 -14.60 0.09
CA GLY A 89 -20.17 -15.11 0.91
C GLY A 89 -19.93 -14.99 2.41
N SER A 90 -18.72 -15.28 2.88
CA SER A 90 -18.39 -15.46 4.29
C SER A 90 -17.70 -14.27 4.96
N ALA A 91 -17.08 -13.36 4.18
CA ALA A 91 -16.32 -12.27 4.74
C ALA A 91 -17.16 -11.32 5.61
N PRO A 92 -16.62 -10.82 6.75
CA PRO A 92 -17.25 -9.76 7.52
C PRO A 92 -17.56 -8.53 6.65
N GLY A 93 -18.60 -7.78 7.00
CA GLY A 93 -19.07 -6.65 6.19
C GLY A 93 -17.98 -5.59 5.94
N SER A 94 -17.16 -5.31 6.93
CA SER A 94 -16.07 -4.34 6.85
C SER A 94 -14.80 -4.87 6.16
N TYR A 95 -14.63 -6.18 6.04
CA TYR A 95 -13.36 -6.78 5.58
C TYR A 95 -12.96 -6.33 4.17
N LEU A 96 -13.87 -6.48 3.20
CA LEU A 96 -13.60 -6.07 1.81
C LEU A 96 -13.49 -4.55 1.69
N TRP A 97 -14.40 -3.83 2.35
CA TRP A 97 -14.36 -2.37 2.42
C TRP A 97 -12.99 -1.87 2.87
N THR A 98 -12.55 -2.34 4.04
CA THR A 98 -11.29 -1.91 4.63
C THR A 98 -10.08 -2.31 3.78
N ALA A 99 -10.13 -3.50 3.15
CA ALA A 99 -9.07 -3.94 2.24
C ALA A 99 -8.90 -3.00 1.04
N ILE A 100 -10.00 -2.48 0.48
CA ILE A 100 -9.98 -1.53 -0.64
C ILE A 100 -9.59 -0.14 -0.15
N SER A 101 -10.20 0.34 0.95
CA SER A 101 -9.96 1.68 1.49
C SER A 101 -8.50 1.90 1.86
N TYR A 102 -7.95 1.00 2.68
CA TYR A 102 -6.63 1.17 3.31
C TYR A 102 -5.52 0.36 2.65
N GLY A 103 -5.89 -0.52 1.71
CA GLY A 103 -4.94 -1.42 1.08
C GLY A 103 -4.28 -2.39 2.07
N ARG A 104 -3.09 -2.83 1.70
CA ARG A 104 -2.19 -3.65 2.53
C ARG A 104 -0.80 -3.01 2.47
N PRO A 105 -0.49 -2.01 3.30
CA PRO A 105 0.83 -1.35 3.32
C PRO A 105 1.97 -2.36 3.29
N ASN A 106 3.04 -2.05 2.54
CA ASN A 106 4.18 -2.93 2.26
C ASN A 106 3.82 -4.19 1.42
N THR A 107 2.71 -4.14 0.72
CA THR A 107 2.34 -5.09 -0.34
C THR A 107 1.94 -4.32 -1.60
N PRO A 108 1.75 -4.97 -2.75
CA PRO A 108 1.26 -4.32 -3.97
C PRO A 108 -0.18 -3.77 -3.88
N MET A 109 -0.96 -4.18 -2.87
CA MET A 109 -2.33 -3.70 -2.68
C MET A 109 -2.35 -2.32 -2.01
N ALA A 110 -2.40 -1.28 -2.83
CA ALA A 110 -2.45 0.11 -2.38
C ALA A 110 -3.79 0.48 -1.71
N ALA A 111 -3.84 1.63 -1.02
CA ALA A 111 -5.08 2.24 -0.56
C ALA A 111 -5.78 2.95 -1.71
N PHE A 112 -7.08 2.69 -1.91
CA PHE A 112 -7.84 3.31 -3.01
C PHE A 112 -8.77 4.44 -2.55
N GLN A 113 -8.94 4.66 -1.26
CA GLN A 113 -9.78 5.74 -0.72
C GLN A 113 -9.13 7.11 -0.95
N ASP A 114 -9.94 8.10 -1.37
CA ASP A 114 -9.50 9.47 -1.71
C ASP A 114 -8.89 10.23 -0.51
N THR A 115 -9.40 10.01 0.70
CA THR A 115 -8.84 10.60 1.92
C THR A 115 -7.42 10.14 2.23
N LEU A 116 -6.97 9.06 1.59
CA LEU A 116 -5.61 8.53 1.67
C LEU A 116 -4.78 8.81 0.40
N GLY A 117 -5.32 9.61 -0.53
CA GLY A 117 -4.70 9.91 -1.81
C GLY A 117 -5.05 8.91 -2.92
N GLY A 118 -5.94 7.94 -2.67
CA GLY A 118 -6.44 7.03 -3.69
C GLY A 118 -7.46 7.68 -4.64
N PRO A 119 -7.87 6.99 -5.72
CA PRO A 119 -8.75 7.56 -6.73
C PRO A 119 -10.25 7.42 -6.43
N LEU A 120 -10.66 6.68 -5.38
CA LEU A 120 -12.05 6.36 -5.12
C LEU A 120 -12.65 7.21 -4.02
N SER A 121 -13.70 7.96 -4.35
CA SER A 121 -14.58 8.54 -3.34
C SER A 121 -15.33 7.45 -2.59
N HIS A 122 -15.92 7.79 -1.44
CA HIS A 122 -16.76 6.89 -0.66
C HIS A 122 -17.87 6.26 -1.50
N ASP A 123 -18.57 7.06 -2.33
CA ASP A 123 -19.66 6.57 -3.18
C ASP A 123 -19.16 5.65 -4.30
N ALA A 124 -18.01 5.96 -4.91
CA ALA A 124 -17.37 5.11 -5.90
C ALA A 124 -16.96 3.74 -5.30
N GLN A 125 -16.48 3.76 -4.07
CA GLN A 125 -16.12 2.52 -3.37
C GLN A 125 -17.36 1.67 -3.04
N HIS A 126 -18.49 2.29 -2.66
CA HIS A 126 -19.75 1.58 -2.50
C HIS A 126 -20.22 0.96 -3.81
N ALA A 127 -20.21 1.72 -4.91
CA ALA A 127 -20.59 1.21 -6.22
C ALA A 127 -19.74 0.00 -6.66
N LEU A 128 -18.42 0.05 -6.41
CA LEU A 128 -17.52 -1.08 -6.65
C LEU A 128 -17.89 -2.29 -5.80
N MET A 129 -18.12 -2.09 -4.50
CA MET A 129 -18.48 -3.18 -3.58
C MET A 129 -19.81 -3.85 -3.94
N ASP A 130 -20.82 -3.05 -4.25
CA ASP A 130 -22.13 -3.56 -4.66
C ASP A 130 -22.03 -4.36 -5.96
N TRP A 131 -21.23 -3.87 -6.92
CA TRP A 131 -20.94 -4.58 -8.15
C TRP A 131 -20.23 -5.91 -7.90
N LEU A 132 -19.15 -5.92 -7.11
CA LEU A 132 -18.41 -7.15 -6.77
C LEU A 132 -19.32 -8.21 -6.13
N ILE A 133 -20.19 -7.79 -5.21
CA ILE A 133 -21.15 -8.69 -4.53
C ILE A 133 -22.16 -9.22 -5.54
N LYS A 134 -22.76 -8.36 -6.35
CA LYS A 134 -23.75 -8.73 -7.38
C LYS A 134 -23.17 -9.71 -8.39
N GLU A 135 -21.99 -9.38 -8.95
CA GLU A 135 -21.33 -10.21 -9.95
C GLU A 135 -20.82 -11.56 -9.42
N SER A 136 -20.64 -11.68 -8.11
CA SER A 136 -20.32 -12.98 -7.51
C SER A 136 -21.46 -13.99 -7.61
N GLY A 137 -22.70 -13.52 -7.74
CA GLY A 137 -23.92 -14.35 -7.70
C GLY A 137 -24.14 -15.06 -6.36
N VAL A 138 -23.36 -14.75 -5.34
CA VAL A 138 -23.36 -15.44 -4.04
C VAL A 138 -24.24 -14.71 -3.04
N LYS A 139 -25.13 -15.45 -2.38
CA LYS A 139 -25.85 -14.92 -1.22
C LYS A 139 -24.85 -14.73 -0.08
N ARG A 140 -24.70 -13.50 0.38
CA ARG A 140 -23.85 -13.20 1.53
C ARG A 140 -24.45 -13.78 2.81
N THR A 141 -23.62 -14.56 3.49
CA THR A 141 -23.90 -15.10 4.82
C THR A 141 -22.61 -14.97 5.63
N PRO A 142 -22.28 -13.75 6.08
CA PRO A 142 -21.06 -13.50 6.83
C PRO A 142 -20.95 -14.47 8.00
N VAL A 143 -19.76 -15.01 8.22
CA VAL A 143 -19.51 -15.88 9.37
C VAL A 143 -19.79 -15.09 10.64
N LYS A 144 -20.60 -15.65 11.53
CA LYS A 144 -20.88 -15.04 12.84
C LYS A 144 -19.58 -14.92 13.62
N ASP A 145 -19.34 -13.74 14.18
CA ASP A 145 -18.13 -13.49 14.94
C ASP A 145 -18.20 -14.24 16.27
N GLU A 146 -17.37 -15.26 16.41
CA GLU A 146 -17.22 -16.07 17.62
C GLU A 146 -15.73 -16.19 17.93
N PRO A 147 -15.32 -15.94 19.19
CA PRO A 147 -13.94 -16.11 19.60
C PRO A 147 -13.46 -17.55 19.35
N VAL A 148 -12.24 -17.67 18.87
CA VAL A 148 -11.58 -18.97 18.68
C VAL A 148 -10.55 -19.16 19.80
N VAL A 149 -10.66 -20.27 20.52
CA VAL A 149 -9.71 -20.64 21.57
C VAL A 149 -8.70 -21.64 21.00
N GLY A 150 -7.41 -21.27 21.04
CA GLY A 150 -6.31 -22.10 20.56
C GLY A 150 -5.01 -21.74 21.27
N ASP A 151 -3.99 -22.58 21.05
CA ASP A 151 -2.63 -22.40 21.55
C ASP A 151 -1.72 -21.90 20.42
N ALA A 152 -1.18 -20.70 20.56
CA ALA A 152 -0.32 -20.08 19.53
C ALA A 152 0.99 -20.85 19.34
N THR A 153 1.55 -21.46 20.39
CA THR A 153 2.79 -22.25 20.31
C THR A 153 2.59 -23.55 19.51
N LEU A 154 1.46 -24.22 19.74
CA LEU A 154 1.09 -25.38 18.93
C LEU A 154 0.75 -24.96 17.50
N GLY A 155 0.13 -23.80 17.36
CA GLY A 155 -0.22 -23.21 16.05
C GLY A 155 1.00 -22.88 15.19
N THR A 156 2.11 -22.47 15.78
CA THR A 156 3.38 -22.22 15.05
C THR A 156 3.80 -23.43 14.25
N LYS A 157 3.79 -24.62 14.85
CA LYS A 157 4.22 -25.85 14.18
C LYS A 157 3.30 -26.24 13.01
N VAL A 158 2.00 -26.11 13.22
CA VAL A 158 1.00 -26.40 12.16
C VAL A 158 1.14 -25.40 11.02
N TYR A 159 1.33 -24.12 11.35
CA TYR A 159 1.52 -23.05 10.39
C TYR A 159 2.77 -23.26 9.53
N GLU A 160 3.91 -23.53 10.15
CA GLU A 160 5.18 -23.82 9.45
C GLU A 160 5.05 -24.98 8.46
N GLN A 161 4.31 -26.02 8.82
CA GLN A 161 4.16 -27.22 8.00
C GLN A 161 3.19 -27.07 6.83
N HIS A 162 2.18 -26.21 6.95
CA HIS A 162 1.04 -26.19 6.03
C HIS A 162 0.73 -24.83 5.40
N CYS A 163 1.26 -23.74 5.94
CA CYS A 163 0.87 -22.37 5.55
C CYS A 163 2.05 -21.50 5.11
N ALA A 164 3.22 -21.67 5.74
CA ALA A 164 4.36 -20.78 5.58
C ALA A 164 4.91 -20.69 4.17
N GLU A 165 4.85 -21.77 3.37
CA GLU A 165 5.33 -21.79 1.99
C GLU A 165 4.67 -20.72 1.12
N CYS A 166 3.37 -20.47 1.32
CA CYS A 166 2.63 -19.48 0.54
C CYS A 166 2.47 -18.14 1.28
N HIS A 167 2.28 -18.19 2.60
CA HIS A 167 1.93 -17.01 3.40
C HIS A 167 3.11 -16.36 4.13
N GLY A 168 4.35 -16.87 3.94
CA GLY A 168 5.55 -16.44 4.64
C GLY A 168 5.68 -17.06 6.02
N ALA A 169 6.92 -17.18 6.53
CA ALA A 169 7.23 -17.88 7.80
C ALA A 169 6.54 -17.22 9.01
N GLU A 170 6.40 -15.91 8.99
CA GLU A 170 5.76 -15.10 10.03
C GLU A 170 4.37 -14.56 9.63
N GLY A 171 3.86 -14.98 8.47
CA GLY A 171 2.60 -14.48 7.92
C GLY A 171 2.73 -13.18 7.12
N GLU A 172 3.93 -12.83 6.72
CA GLU A 172 4.26 -11.60 5.97
C GLU A 172 3.74 -11.60 4.54
N GLY A 173 3.32 -12.77 4.02
CA GLY A 173 2.88 -12.94 2.65
C GLY A 173 3.96 -13.56 1.76
N GLY A 174 3.60 -13.80 0.52
CA GLY A 174 4.41 -14.39 -0.53
C GLY A 174 3.49 -14.58 -1.74
N THR A 175 3.41 -15.78 -2.28
CA THR A 175 2.38 -16.14 -3.27
C THR A 175 0.96 -16.14 -2.69
N GLY A 176 0.83 -16.22 -1.36
CA GLY A 176 -0.41 -16.07 -0.61
C GLY A 176 -0.49 -14.72 0.12
N THR A 177 -1.69 -14.34 0.51
CA THR A 177 -1.98 -13.08 1.23
C THR A 177 -1.15 -12.96 2.52
N ALA A 178 -0.66 -11.75 2.82
CA ALA A 178 -0.04 -11.41 4.10
C ALA A 178 -1.06 -11.52 5.26
N LEU A 179 -0.98 -12.61 6.02
CA LEU A 179 -1.92 -12.94 7.08
C LEU A 179 -1.61 -12.22 8.41
N ALA A 180 -0.34 -11.87 8.65
CA ALA A 180 0.08 -11.08 9.81
C ALA A 180 -0.08 -9.56 9.59
N HIS A 181 -0.64 -9.15 8.44
CA HIS A 181 -0.79 -7.73 8.13
C HIS A 181 -1.77 -7.05 9.12
N PRO A 182 -1.41 -5.88 9.72
CA PRO A 182 -2.24 -5.23 10.75
C PRO A 182 -3.68 -4.97 10.32
N VAL A 183 -3.90 -4.48 9.08
CA VAL A 183 -5.26 -4.24 8.54
C VAL A 183 -6.03 -5.55 8.37
N PHE A 184 -5.37 -6.63 7.93
CA PHE A 184 -6.00 -7.96 7.82
C PHE A 184 -6.46 -8.44 9.20
N LEU A 185 -5.55 -8.45 10.17
CA LEU A 185 -5.85 -8.94 11.53
C LEU A 185 -6.87 -8.07 12.27
N ALA A 186 -6.96 -6.77 11.96
CA ALA A 186 -7.96 -5.90 12.55
C ALA A 186 -9.38 -6.12 11.99
N THR A 187 -9.51 -6.65 10.78
CA THR A 187 -10.79 -6.73 10.06
C THR A 187 -11.28 -8.14 9.75
N ALA A 188 -10.39 -9.13 9.77
CA ALA A 188 -10.74 -10.53 9.68
C ALA A 188 -11.03 -11.08 11.07
N SER A 189 -12.27 -11.48 11.37
CA SER A 189 -12.61 -12.12 12.65
C SER A 189 -11.98 -13.51 12.79
N ASP A 190 -11.82 -14.00 14.01
CA ASP A 190 -11.30 -15.35 14.28
C ASP A 190 -12.12 -16.41 13.57
N ALA A 191 -13.43 -16.31 13.65
CA ALA A 191 -14.35 -17.22 13.00
C ALA A 191 -14.21 -17.18 11.46
N PHE A 192 -13.97 -16.02 10.87
CA PHE A 192 -13.72 -15.89 9.43
C PHE A 192 -12.39 -16.52 9.02
N ILE A 193 -11.32 -16.32 9.80
CA ILE A 193 -10.01 -16.95 9.55
C ILE A 193 -10.16 -18.48 9.65
N ARG A 194 -10.77 -18.98 10.74
CA ARG A 194 -11.06 -20.40 10.93
C ARG A 194 -11.85 -20.99 9.77
N HIS A 195 -12.95 -20.31 9.38
CA HIS A 195 -13.78 -20.72 8.25
C HIS A 195 -13.00 -20.81 6.94
N THR A 196 -12.15 -19.80 6.69
CA THR A 196 -11.31 -19.78 5.48
C THR A 196 -10.30 -20.92 5.45
N ILE A 197 -9.66 -21.23 6.57
CA ILE A 197 -8.73 -22.36 6.66
C ILE A 197 -9.47 -23.68 6.44
N ALA A 198 -10.61 -23.86 7.12
CA ALA A 198 -11.37 -25.10 7.02
C ALA A 198 -11.89 -25.36 5.60
N ASN A 199 -12.43 -24.35 4.92
CA ASN A 199 -13.15 -24.49 3.65
C ASN A 199 -12.33 -24.10 2.41
N GLY A 200 -11.17 -23.47 2.60
CA GLY A 200 -10.36 -22.95 1.49
C GLY A 200 -11.02 -21.80 0.74
N ARG A 201 -10.56 -21.55 -0.48
CA ARG A 201 -11.11 -20.55 -1.41
C ARG A 201 -11.16 -21.15 -2.80
N ASP A 202 -12.33 -21.47 -3.29
CA ASP A 202 -12.53 -22.05 -4.62
C ASP A 202 -11.91 -21.17 -5.71
N GLY A 203 -11.27 -21.83 -6.68
CA GLY A 203 -10.60 -21.18 -7.80
C GLY A 203 -9.26 -20.52 -7.41
N THR A 204 -8.71 -20.83 -6.23
CA THR A 204 -7.40 -20.37 -5.78
C THR A 204 -6.54 -21.54 -5.29
N PRO A 205 -5.21 -21.36 -5.13
CA PRO A 205 -4.36 -22.36 -4.50
C PRO A 205 -4.68 -22.66 -3.04
N MET A 206 -5.49 -21.81 -2.36
CA MET A 206 -5.90 -22.02 -0.96
C MET A 206 -6.94 -23.12 -0.86
N THR A 207 -6.49 -24.36 -0.73
CA THR A 207 -7.36 -25.55 -0.58
C THR A 207 -7.99 -25.63 0.81
N ALA A 208 -9.08 -26.42 0.94
CA ALA A 208 -9.70 -26.73 2.23
C ALA A 208 -8.78 -27.59 3.10
N PHE A 209 -8.69 -27.27 4.39
CA PHE A 209 -7.87 -27.99 5.36
C PHE A 209 -8.66 -28.85 6.35
N ALA A 210 -10.01 -28.78 6.37
CA ALA A 210 -10.82 -29.53 7.30
C ALA A 210 -10.66 -31.08 7.21
N GLU A 211 -10.22 -31.60 6.05
CA GLU A 211 -9.93 -33.02 5.88
C GLU A 211 -8.52 -33.44 6.33
N ARG A 212 -7.63 -32.46 6.52
CA ARG A 212 -6.21 -32.66 6.83
C ARG A 212 -5.81 -32.22 8.22
N LEU A 213 -6.54 -31.27 8.80
CA LEU A 213 -6.32 -30.69 10.12
C LEU A 213 -7.57 -30.85 10.95
N SER A 214 -7.42 -31.25 12.20
CA SER A 214 -8.51 -31.22 13.17
C SER A 214 -8.92 -29.79 13.53
N GLU A 215 -10.13 -29.62 14.04
CA GLU A 215 -10.62 -28.31 14.50
C GLU A 215 -9.66 -27.66 15.54
N PRO A 216 -9.13 -28.37 16.56
CA PRO A 216 -8.12 -27.80 17.47
C PRO A 216 -6.85 -27.30 16.76
N GLU A 217 -6.35 -28.01 15.76
CA GLU A 217 -5.17 -27.57 15.00
C GLU A 217 -5.46 -26.31 14.18
N ILE A 218 -6.62 -26.21 13.54
CA ILE A 218 -7.06 -24.98 12.85
C ILE A 218 -7.18 -23.82 13.85
N ASN A 219 -7.77 -24.05 15.02
CA ASN A 219 -7.90 -23.06 16.07
C ASN A 219 -6.53 -22.59 16.59
N ASN A 220 -5.56 -23.50 16.71
CA ASN A 220 -4.19 -23.17 17.08
C ASN A 220 -3.51 -22.27 16.02
N VAL A 221 -3.75 -22.52 14.72
CA VAL A 221 -3.26 -21.63 13.64
C VAL A 221 -3.90 -20.23 13.75
N VAL A 222 -5.18 -20.12 14.05
CA VAL A 222 -5.83 -18.83 14.31
C VAL A 222 -5.17 -18.10 15.47
N ALA A 223 -4.89 -18.81 16.59
CA ALA A 223 -4.21 -18.24 17.75
C ALA A 223 -2.77 -17.78 17.41
N PHE A 224 -2.04 -18.55 16.59
CA PHE A 224 -0.72 -18.14 16.09
C PHE A 224 -0.83 -16.84 15.29
N LEU A 225 -1.75 -16.73 14.33
CA LEU A 225 -1.92 -15.50 13.54
C LEU A 225 -2.30 -14.32 14.45
N ARG A 226 -3.16 -14.51 15.43
CA ARG A 226 -3.51 -13.46 16.40
C ARG A 226 -2.32 -13.00 17.24
N SER A 227 -1.39 -13.88 17.58
CA SER A 227 -0.18 -13.51 18.29
C SER A 227 0.74 -12.56 17.51
N ARG A 228 0.53 -12.44 16.19
CA ARG A 228 1.25 -11.52 15.30
C ARG A 228 0.59 -10.12 15.22
N ALA A 229 -0.57 -9.92 15.84
CA ALA A 229 -1.28 -8.65 15.77
C ALA A 229 -0.51 -7.55 16.50
N THR A 230 -0.10 -6.52 15.76
CA THR A 230 0.57 -5.32 16.31
C THR A 230 -0.42 -4.20 16.60
N GLY A 231 -1.70 -4.43 16.30
CA GLY A 231 -2.75 -3.41 16.34
C GLY A 231 -2.74 -2.54 15.07
N TRP A 232 -3.92 -2.04 14.73
CA TRP A 232 -4.10 -1.08 13.65
C TRP A 232 -5.14 -0.05 14.07
N LYS A 233 -4.88 1.20 13.72
CA LYS A 233 -5.81 2.31 13.91
C LYS A 233 -5.98 3.04 12.60
N GLU A 234 -7.22 3.37 12.31
CA GLU A 234 -7.55 4.26 11.21
C GLU A 234 -6.89 5.62 11.43
N SER A 235 -6.26 6.14 10.39
CA SER A 235 -5.67 7.48 10.40
C SER A 235 -5.89 8.12 9.03
N THR A 236 -6.17 9.42 9.03
CA THR A 236 -6.24 10.22 7.81
C THR A 236 -5.01 11.11 7.78
N PRO A 237 -4.04 10.83 6.89
CA PRO A 237 -2.83 11.63 6.77
C PRO A 237 -3.14 13.00 6.15
N THR A 238 -2.28 13.97 6.39
CA THR A 238 -2.24 15.18 5.58
C THR A 238 -1.55 14.84 4.26
N LEU A 239 -2.28 14.96 3.16
CA LEU A 239 -1.73 14.68 1.83
C LEU A 239 -0.89 15.85 1.34
N ALA A 240 0.28 15.53 0.80
CA ALA A 240 1.13 16.49 0.12
C ALA A 240 0.66 16.69 -1.33
N PRO A 241 0.76 17.90 -1.88
CA PRO A 241 0.52 18.10 -3.31
C PRO A 241 1.58 17.35 -4.12
N PRO A 242 1.22 16.77 -5.28
CA PRO A 242 2.20 16.15 -6.16
C PRO A 242 3.20 17.21 -6.65
N PRO A 243 4.46 16.81 -6.94
CA PRO A 243 5.44 17.69 -7.55
C PRO A 243 4.94 18.21 -8.91
N ASP A 244 5.40 19.41 -9.28
CA ASP A 244 5.12 19.95 -10.63
C ASP A 244 5.81 19.08 -11.69
N PRO A 245 5.09 18.56 -12.69
CA PRO A 245 5.66 17.79 -13.79
C PRO A 245 6.79 18.51 -14.55
N ALA A 246 6.82 19.85 -14.54
CA ALA A 246 7.91 20.63 -15.11
C ALA A 246 9.27 20.33 -14.45
N ASN A 247 9.26 19.80 -13.23
CA ASN A 247 10.46 19.38 -12.47
C ASN A 247 10.74 17.87 -12.59
N ALA A 248 10.22 17.20 -13.63
CA ALA A 248 10.35 15.75 -13.81
C ALA A 248 11.81 15.26 -13.89
N VAL A 249 12.70 16.11 -14.40
CA VAL A 249 14.08 15.71 -14.67
C VAL A 249 14.95 15.98 -13.46
N LEU A 250 15.48 14.92 -12.86
CA LEU A 250 16.50 15.02 -11.82
C LEU A 250 17.84 15.45 -12.45
N ASN A 251 18.54 16.39 -11.80
CA ASN A 251 19.85 16.87 -12.21
C ASN A 251 19.91 17.31 -13.70
N PRO A 252 19.08 18.25 -14.15
CA PRO A 252 18.87 18.54 -15.58
C PRO A 252 20.15 18.99 -16.32
N SER A 253 21.13 19.52 -15.59
CA SER A 253 22.42 19.96 -16.16
C SER A 253 23.47 18.86 -16.20
N ALA A 254 23.22 17.69 -15.63
CA ALA A 254 24.18 16.59 -15.59
C ALA A 254 24.10 15.72 -16.87
N ALA A 255 25.11 14.85 -17.05
CA ALA A 255 25.07 13.84 -18.11
C ALA A 255 23.94 12.83 -17.85
N PRO A 256 23.31 12.28 -18.90
CA PRO A 256 22.32 11.22 -18.75
C PRO A 256 22.87 10.02 -17.97
N ALA A 257 22.05 9.44 -17.11
CA ALA A 257 22.43 8.28 -16.32
C ALA A 257 22.83 7.11 -17.21
N LYS A 258 23.93 6.44 -16.82
CA LYS A 258 24.39 5.20 -17.45
C LYS A 258 23.96 4.03 -16.59
N LEU A 259 22.99 3.29 -17.08
CA LEU A 259 22.34 2.19 -16.34
C LEU A 259 22.73 0.83 -16.97
N ASP A 260 22.68 -0.23 -16.15
CA ASP A 260 22.85 -1.62 -16.58
C ASP A 260 21.52 -2.13 -17.18
N GLU A 261 21.33 -1.92 -18.46
CA GLU A 261 20.12 -2.38 -19.13
C GLU A 261 20.12 -3.90 -19.33
N ARG A 262 19.02 -4.54 -18.94
CA ARG A 262 18.76 -5.94 -19.18
C ARG A 262 17.55 -6.09 -20.10
N GLU A 263 17.71 -6.89 -21.16
CA GLU A 263 16.68 -7.13 -22.18
C GLU A 263 16.15 -5.86 -22.87
N GLY A 264 16.93 -4.75 -22.81
CA GLY A 264 16.50 -3.45 -23.34
C GLY A 264 15.30 -2.83 -22.62
N ARG A 265 14.88 -3.37 -21.46
CA ARG A 265 13.65 -2.99 -20.76
C ARG A 265 13.86 -2.75 -19.27
N PHE A 266 14.73 -3.49 -18.63
CA PHE A 266 14.90 -3.47 -17.19
C PHE A 266 16.21 -2.84 -16.76
N VAL A 267 16.20 -2.17 -15.61
CA VAL A 267 17.40 -1.62 -14.94
C VAL A 267 17.38 -2.03 -13.47
N SER A 268 18.54 -2.35 -12.90
CA SER A 268 18.62 -2.81 -11.51
C SER A 268 18.52 -1.66 -10.50
N ALA A 269 17.98 -1.93 -9.33
CA ALA A 269 17.95 -1.00 -8.19
C ALA A 269 19.37 -0.51 -7.84
N LYS A 270 20.36 -1.40 -7.89
CA LYS A 270 21.76 -1.07 -7.65
C LYS A 270 22.29 -0.04 -8.65
N SER A 271 21.98 -0.21 -9.94
CA SER A 271 22.43 0.70 -10.99
C SER A 271 21.79 2.08 -10.86
N VAL A 272 20.47 2.11 -10.59
CA VAL A 272 19.72 3.37 -10.39
C VAL A 272 20.22 4.10 -9.14
N ALA A 273 20.39 3.41 -8.00
CA ALA A 273 20.89 4.00 -6.77
C ALA A 273 22.29 4.62 -6.98
N ALA A 274 23.18 3.90 -7.61
CA ALA A 274 24.52 4.41 -7.91
C ALA A 274 24.50 5.63 -8.86
N ALA A 275 23.58 5.67 -9.84
CA ALA A 275 23.41 6.81 -10.73
C ALA A 275 22.84 8.03 -9.97
N MET A 276 21.92 7.82 -9.03
CA MET A 276 21.43 8.88 -8.14
C MET A 276 22.54 9.46 -7.26
N GLU A 277 23.37 8.60 -6.65
CA GLU A 277 24.53 9.03 -5.85
C GLU A 277 25.53 9.86 -6.65
N ARG A 278 25.73 9.55 -7.93
CA ARG A 278 26.60 10.34 -8.83
C ARG A 278 25.95 11.63 -9.33
N GLY A 279 24.67 11.87 -9.00
CA GLY A 279 23.93 13.04 -9.47
C GLY A 279 23.71 13.03 -10.98
N GLU A 280 23.53 11.87 -11.60
CA GLU A 280 23.29 11.73 -13.04
C GLU A 280 21.84 12.12 -13.40
N ARG A 281 21.63 12.55 -14.66
CA ARG A 281 20.34 13.01 -15.16
C ARG A 281 19.41 11.84 -15.48
N MET A 282 18.20 11.84 -14.92
CA MET A 282 17.17 10.83 -15.15
C MET A 282 15.77 11.35 -14.79
N VAL A 283 14.75 10.60 -15.12
CA VAL A 283 13.37 10.77 -14.63
C VAL A 283 12.97 9.51 -13.87
N LEU A 284 12.33 9.68 -12.71
CA LEU A 284 11.75 8.59 -11.91
C LEU A 284 10.25 8.74 -11.86
N LEU A 285 9.50 7.67 -12.18
CA LEU A 285 8.05 7.64 -12.21
C LEU A 285 7.52 6.54 -11.29
N ASP A 286 6.69 6.91 -10.33
CA ASP A 286 5.97 5.96 -9.48
C ASP A 286 4.66 5.55 -10.14
N ALA A 287 4.60 4.35 -10.66
CA ALA A 287 3.42 3.82 -11.34
C ALA A 287 2.31 3.33 -10.38
N ARG A 288 2.55 3.35 -9.07
CA ARG A 288 1.58 2.96 -8.06
C ARG A 288 0.51 4.04 -7.87
N PRO A 289 -0.62 3.71 -7.23
CA PRO A 289 -1.59 4.72 -6.80
C PRO A 289 -0.95 5.84 -5.98
N MET A 290 -1.49 7.05 -6.10
CA MET A 290 -1.01 8.24 -5.38
C MET A 290 -0.91 8.01 -3.87
N SER A 291 -1.78 7.21 -3.28
CA SER A 291 -1.72 6.85 -1.85
C SER A 291 -0.43 6.16 -1.44
N ASP A 292 0.16 5.35 -2.31
CA ASP A 292 1.45 4.71 -2.07
C ASP A 292 2.61 5.68 -2.23
N TRP A 293 2.55 6.57 -3.24
CA TRP A 293 3.52 7.65 -3.39
C TRP A 293 3.53 8.57 -2.15
N GLN A 294 2.34 8.93 -1.62
CA GLN A 294 2.21 9.69 -0.38
C GLN A 294 2.89 9.00 0.81
N ARG A 295 2.81 7.68 0.86
CA ARG A 295 3.37 6.89 1.96
C ARG A 295 4.88 6.75 1.86
N SER A 296 5.38 6.43 0.68
CA SER A 296 6.82 6.31 0.40
C SER A 296 7.09 6.22 -1.09
N HIS A 297 8.14 6.87 -1.56
CA HIS A 297 8.57 6.83 -2.96
C HIS A 297 10.08 6.97 -3.08
N LEU A 298 10.66 6.72 -4.25
CA LEU A 298 12.06 7.02 -4.51
C LEU A 298 12.24 8.55 -4.49
N PRO A 299 13.33 9.09 -3.88
CA PRO A 299 13.56 10.52 -3.85
C PRO A 299 13.50 11.13 -5.25
N GLY A 300 12.69 12.17 -5.40
CA GLY A 300 12.50 12.85 -6.66
C GLY A 300 11.58 12.17 -7.68
N ALA A 301 10.94 11.07 -7.32
CA ALA A 301 9.99 10.41 -8.23
C ALA A 301 8.68 11.18 -8.34
N LEU A 302 8.20 11.37 -9.57
CA LEU A 302 6.86 11.87 -9.84
C LEU A 302 5.84 10.72 -9.73
N PRO A 303 4.67 10.98 -9.13
CA PRO A 303 3.56 10.05 -9.20
C PRO A 303 3.02 9.98 -10.64
N MET A 304 2.94 8.78 -11.18
CA MET A 304 2.36 8.48 -12.49
C MET A 304 1.52 7.21 -12.39
N PRO A 305 0.39 7.26 -11.66
CA PRO A 305 -0.46 6.10 -11.48
C PRO A 305 -0.84 5.43 -12.79
N PHE A 306 -0.69 4.10 -12.86
CA PHE A 306 -0.88 3.31 -14.08
C PHE A 306 -2.23 3.53 -14.77
N TYR A 307 -3.25 3.96 -14.03
CA TYR A 307 -4.61 4.18 -14.50
C TYR A 307 -4.88 5.59 -15.04
N ASP A 308 -3.96 6.54 -14.89
CA ASP A 308 -4.16 7.94 -15.33
C ASP A 308 -3.73 8.20 -16.78
N GLY A 309 -2.86 7.32 -17.31
CA GLY A 309 -2.31 7.49 -18.65
C GLY A 309 -1.19 8.54 -18.70
N VAL A 310 -0.30 8.44 -19.68
CA VAL A 310 0.96 9.23 -19.72
C VAL A 310 0.83 10.58 -20.43
N LYS A 311 -0.29 10.85 -21.11
CA LYS A 311 -0.43 11.99 -22.04
C LYS A 311 -0.19 13.36 -21.40
N GLU A 312 -0.62 13.54 -20.15
CA GLU A 312 -0.43 14.82 -19.44
C GLU A 312 1.03 15.04 -19.06
N LEU A 313 1.78 13.96 -18.86
CA LEU A 313 3.19 14.02 -18.49
C LEU A 313 4.12 14.17 -19.73
N VAL A 314 3.73 13.64 -20.87
CA VAL A 314 4.51 13.65 -22.13
C VAL A 314 5.15 15.01 -22.45
N PRO A 315 4.45 16.17 -22.35
CA PRO A 315 5.04 17.48 -22.67
C PRO A 315 6.19 17.88 -21.76
N HIS A 316 6.33 17.24 -20.60
CA HIS A 316 7.36 17.55 -19.58
C HIS A 316 8.51 16.56 -19.58
N LEU A 317 8.42 15.48 -20.36
CA LEU A 317 9.45 14.46 -20.42
C LEU A 317 10.51 14.76 -21.48
N PRO A 318 11.79 14.51 -21.17
CA PRO A 318 12.87 14.67 -22.14
C PRO A 318 12.82 13.54 -23.19
N ASN A 319 13.00 13.89 -24.45
CA ASN A 319 13.11 12.91 -25.54
C ASN A 319 14.50 13.03 -26.22
N ASP A 320 15.55 13.11 -25.38
CA ASP A 320 16.95 13.31 -25.77
C ASP A 320 17.86 12.15 -25.36
N GLY A 321 17.25 10.99 -25.03
CA GLY A 321 17.96 9.82 -24.55
C GLY A 321 18.17 9.80 -23.01
N THR A 322 17.66 10.79 -22.28
CA THR A 322 17.63 10.73 -20.80
C THR A 322 16.80 9.53 -20.36
N PRO A 323 17.32 8.63 -19.50
CA PRO A 323 16.55 7.50 -19.02
C PRO A 323 15.31 7.92 -18.23
N ILE A 324 14.17 7.29 -18.53
CA ILE A 324 12.91 7.44 -17.80
C ILE A 324 12.63 6.10 -17.12
N ILE A 325 12.73 6.06 -15.80
CA ILE A 325 12.62 4.82 -15.03
C ILE A 325 11.28 4.81 -14.31
N ALA A 326 10.37 3.91 -14.72
CA ALA A 326 9.13 3.66 -14.00
C ALA A 326 9.28 2.48 -13.05
N TYR A 327 8.68 2.58 -11.86
CA TYR A 327 8.67 1.51 -10.88
C TYR A 327 7.28 1.30 -10.26
N CYS A 328 7.08 0.13 -9.68
CA CYS A 328 5.92 -0.19 -8.87
C CYS A 328 6.33 -0.96 -7.60
N ALA A 329 5.39 -1.53 -6.88
CA ALA A 329 5.69 -2.27 -5.65
C ALA A 329 6.55 -3.49 -5.93
N CYS A 330 6.15 -4.34 -6.86
CA CYS A 330 6.85 -5.50 -7.41
C CYS A 330 6.04 -6.06 -8.57
N PRO A 331 6.36 -7.20 -9.14
CA PRO A 331 7.06 -7.39 -10.39
C PRO A 331 6.30 -6.85 -11.61
N HIS A 332 6.47 -5.58 -11.92
CA HIS A 332 6.36 -5.03 -13.26
C HIS A 332 4.96 -4.75 -13.84
N ALA A 333 3.85 -5.08 -13.17
CA ALA A 333 2.53 -4.88 -13.77
C ALA A 333 2.23 -3.40 -14.04
N ALA A 334 2.21 -2.58 -13.00
CA ALA A 334 1.90 -1.15 -13.12
C ALA A 334 3.01 -0.39 -13.86
N SER A 335 4.28 -0.61 -13.51
CA SER A 335 5.43 0.03 -14.18
C SER A 335 5.56 -0.39 -15.64
N GLY A 336 5.30 -1.66 -15.94
CA GLY A 336 5.25 -2.17 -17.31
C GLY A 336 4.18 -1.47 -18.15
N HIS A 337 2.98 -1.29 -17.59
CA HIS A 337 1.90 -0.57 -18.25
C HIS A 337 2.29 0.88 -18.59
N VAL A 338 2.92 1.59 -17.65
CA VAL A 338 3.40 2.96 -17.86
C VAL A 338 4.51 3.01 -18.91
N VAL A 339 5.50 2.11 -18.83
CA VAL A 339 6.61 2.05 -19.81
C VAL A 339 6.09 1.73 -21.21
N ASP A 340 5.15 0.79 -21.36
CA ASP A 340 4.55 0.47 -22.66
C ASP A 340 3.78 1.65 -23.25
N ALA A 341 3.10 2.43 -22.41
CA ALA A 341 2.44 3.65 -22.82
C ALA A 341 3.44 4.73 -23.28
N LEU A 342 4.53 4.93 -22.54
CA LEU A 342 5.61 5.87 -22.91
C LEU A 342 6.31 5.47 -24.22
N ILE A 343 6.58 4.19 -24.42
CA ILE A 343 7.18 3.70 -25.67
C ILE A 343 6.26 3.97 -26.86
N LYS A 344 4.94 3.81 -26.69
CA LYS A 344 3.93 4.16 -27.75
C LYS A 344 3.93 5.65 -28.08
N GLU A 345 4.23 6.51 -27.11
CA GLU A 345 4.38 7.97 -27.31
C GLU A 345 5.78 8.36 -27.82
N GLY A 346 6.70 7.39 -28.07
CA GLY A 346 8.01 7.62 -28.67
C GLY A 346 9.18 7.73 -27.68
N PHE A 347 8.98 7.53 -26.39
CA PHE A 347 10.03 7.57 -25.38
C PHE A 347 10.78 6.24 -25.29
N THR A 348 11.70 6.01 -26.21
CA THR A 348 12.46 4.74 -26.33
C THR A 348 13.46 4.52 -25.20
N SER A 349 13.76 5.56 -24.38
CA SER A 349 14.60 5.49 -23.18
C SER A 349 13.83 5.08 -21.90
N ALA A 350 12.53 4.77 -22.00
CA ALA A 350 11.73 4.32 -20.87
C ALA A 350 12.14 2.91 -20.43
N ARG A 351 12.35 2.70 -19.12
CA ARG A 351 12.79 1.45 -18.51
C ARG A 351 12.00 1.15 -17.24
N ILE A 352 12.00 -0.10 -16.84
CA ILE A 352 11.39 -0.61 -15.61
C ILE A 352 12.49 -0.82 -14.56
N LEU A 353 12.29 -0.30 -13.34
CA LEU A 353 13.08 -0.70 -12.19
C LEU A 353 12.72 -2.15 -11.83
N ASP A 354 13.65 -3.08 -12.06
CA ASP A 354 13.38 -4.51 -12.05
C ASP A 354 12.89 -5.04 -10.68
N GLU A 355 13.54 -4.62 -9.61
CA GLU A 355 13.21 -5.10 -8.26
C GLU A 355 12.00 -4.39 -7.62
N GLY A 356 11.62 -3.22 -8.14
CA GLY A 356 10.55 -2.40 -7.57
C GLY A 356 10.90 -1.76 -6.21
N VAL A 357 9.97 -0.93 -5.70
CA VAL A 357 10.23 -0.10 -4.51
C VAL A 357 10.31 -0.89 -3.20
N LEU A 358 9.64 -2.03 -3.09
CA LEU A 358 9.68 -2.80 -1.85
C LEU A 358 11.06 -3.43 -1.63
N ILE A 359 11.66 -3.98 -2.69
CA ILE A 359 13.02 -4.52 -2.62
C ILE A 359 14.04 -3.37 -2.53
N TRP A 360 13.84 -2.26 -3.24
CA TRP A 360 14.64 -1.04 -3.10
C TRP A 360 14.76 -0.61 -1.63
N ALA A 361 13.64 -0.51 -0.92
CA ALA A 361 13.61 -0.17 0.50
C ALA A 361 14.28 -1.25 1.37
N GLY A 362 14.05 -2.53 1.06
CA GLY A 362 14.68 -3.67 1.75
C GLY A 362 16.21 -3.72 1.60
N LEU A 363 16.75 -3.20 0.48
CA LEU A 363 18.19 -3.05 0.27
C LEU A 363 18.77 -1.84 1.01
N GLY A 364 17.94 -1.04 1.71
CA GLY A 364 18.36 0.13 2.46
C GLY A 364 18.63 1.37 1.62
N TYR A 365 18.17 1.42 0.36
CA TYR A 365 18.29 2.61 -0.48
C TYR A 365 17.32 3.71 -0.01
N PRO A 366 17.63 5.00 -0.32
CA PRO A 366 16.84 6.14 0.16
C PRO A 366 15.37 6.09 -0.25
N ILE A 367 14.50 6.48 0.69
CA ILE A 367 13.06 6.63 0.49
C ILE A 367 12.63 8.02 0.96
N ALA A 368 11.78 8.69 0.19
CA ALA A 368 11.08 9.92 0.56
C ALA A 368 9.63 9.63 0.96
N LEU A 369 8.99 10.57 1.67
CA LEU A 369 7.62 10.50 2.15
C LEU A 369 6.85 11.74 1.72
N GLY A 370 5.64 11.57 1.18
CA GLY A 370 4.82 12.68 0.71
C GLY A 370 5.53 13.56 -0.33
N ALA A 371 5.28 14.86 -0.34
CA ALA A 371 6.05 15.79 -1.16
C ALA A 371 7.48 15.89 -0.61
N ASP A 372 8.46 15.45 -1.40
CA ASP A 372 9.87 15.51 -1.04
C ASP A 372 10.35 16.97 -1.04
N PRO A 373 10.77 17.53 0.12
CA PRO A 373 11.27 18.90 0.17
C PRO A 373 12.54 19.13 -0.66
N SER A 374 13.27 18.07 -0.98
CA SER A 374 14.53 18.17 -1.76
C SER A 374 14.31 18.53 -3.23
N LEU A 375 13.07 18.41 -3.74
CA LEU A 375 12.72 18.82 -5.11
C LEU A 375 12.50 20.33 -5.26
N ASN A 376 12.49 21.08 -4.15
CA ASN A 376 12.27 22.53 -4.14
C ASN A 376 13.58 23.34 -4.02
N GLN A 377 14.73 22.72 -4.26
CA GLN A 377 16.04 23.39 -4.23
C GLN A 377 16.64 23.55 -5.61
#